data_96a7d17dea50b592bc79abdd9dd50da3
#
_entry.id   96a7d17dea50b592bc79abdd9dd50da3
#
_cell.length_a   1.000
_cell.length_b   1.000
_cell.length_c   1.000
_cell.angle_alpha   90.00
_cell.angle_beta   90.00
_cell.angle_gamma   90.00
#
_symmetry.space_group_name_H-M   'P 1'
#
loop_
_entity.id
_entity.type
_entity.pdbx_description
1 polymer ?
#
loop_
_entity_poly.entity_id
_entity_poly.type
_entity_poly.pdbx_seq_one_letter_code
_entity_poly.pdbx_strand_id
1 'polypeptide(L)'
;MKEAAPGYENDPAVILQGHMDMVAVKKPDCDIDMAKEGLHVAVRGDKVYAEGTSLGGDDGIAVAYALALLDSDTIKHPKLEIILTVDEEVGMDGARGIDLSMLTGNRMINLDSEEEGIFLTSCAGGARVHCSLPLKMAECKGIAMKVTVGGLQGGHSGGEIHKERGNANCLFGRLLHRLTEQVPVCIRGIDGGLADNAIPRETAAVLVIEEGNREKFVEILRMVEAEVRIELATKDPGFAIEAAEAGQGHFFCVTAEDTQKAAAFLCALPNGVQAMSADMPGLVETSLNLGILKLEMCHSAAGAQKNGNCISGTTGDEKTGSGLTEEADCGKTGCENGNARESCGLTAEFSVRSSVESAKKALIDRLCAVTKLAGGSNTVTGDYPGWKYRKDSPLRDKMAALYREMYGKEPKVEAIHAGLECGILGSKIQDLDCVSIGPDMSAIHTTEETLSISSTNRVWEYLVRLLELH
;
A
#
# COMPACT_ATOMS: atom_id res chain seq x y z
N MET A 1 7.35 -17.91 -24.99
CA MET A 1 6.83 -17.41 -26.27
C MET A 1 6.35 -18.53 -27.15
N LYS A 2 5.30 -18.29 -27.95
CA LYS A 2 4.79 -19.25 -28.96
C LYS A 2 4.55 -18.50 -30.27
N GLU A 3 5.05 -19.04 -31.36
CA GLU A 3 4.86 -18.44 -32.69
C GLU A 3 3.41 -18.48 -33.09
N ALA A 4 3.02 -17.55 -33.99
CA ALA A 4 1.66 -17.46 -34.48
C ALA A 4 1.18 -18.74 -35.14
N ALA A 5 -0.08 -19.11 -34.91
CA ALA A 5 -0.72 -20.21 -35.64
C ALA A 5 -0.85 -19.88 -37.14
N PRO A 6 -0.95 -20.90 -38.03
CA PRO A 6 -1.13 -20.67 -39.44
C PRO A 6 -2.33 -19.76 -39.74
N GLY A 7 -2.06 -18.70 -40.49
CA GLY A 7 -3.04 -17.65 -40.85
C GLY A 7 -3.04 -16.44 -39.92
N TYR A 8 -2.28 -16.43 -38.83
CA TYR A 8 -2.19 -15.35 -37.86
C TYR A 8 -0.81 -14.67 -37.82
N GLU A 9 0.06 -14.99 -38.75
CA GLU A 9 1.46 -14.53 -38.79
C GLU A 9 1.60 -13.01 -38.97
N ASN A 10 0.57 -12.37 -39.52
CA ASN A 10 0.54 -10.92 -39.71
C ASN A 10 -0.18 -10.16 -38.61
N ASP A 11 -0.81 -10.86 -37.69
CA ASP A 11 -1.51 -10.23 -36.55
C ASP A 11 -0.49 -9.73 -35.52
N PRO A 12 -0.74 -8.56 -34.90
CA PRO A 12 0.14 -8.07 -33.84
C PRO A 12 0.20 -9.05 -32.68
N ALA A 13 1.40 -9.26 -32.13
CA ALA A 13 1.61 -10.12 -30.98
C ALA A 13 0.73 -9.72 -29.78
N VAL A 14 0.33 -10.70 -28.99
CA VAL A 14 -0.43 -10.52 -27.74
C VAL A 14 0.43 -10.96 -26.57
N ILE A 15 0.54 -10.10 -25.58
CA ILE A 15 1.20 -10.38 -24.30
C ILE A 15 0.13 -10.89 -23.33
N LEU A 16 0.40 -12.03 -22.69
CA LEU A 16 -0.35 -12.53 -21.54
C LEU A 16 0.53 -12.37 -20.30
N GLN A 17 -0.02 -11.85 -19.22
CA GLN A 17 0.76 -11.55 -18.02
C GLN A 17 0.01 -11.98 -16.76
N GLY A 18 0.76 -12.52 -15.80
CA GLY A 18 0.39 -12.82 -14.44
C GLY A 18 1.62 -13.07 -13.59
N HIS A 19 1.44 -13.40 -12.30
CA HIS A 19 2.53 -13.69 -11.38
C HIS A 19 2.53 -15.13 -10.88
N MET A 20 3.66 -15.59 -10.34
CA MET A 20 3.88 -17.00 -9.90
C MET A 20 3.91 -17.15 -8.38
N ASP A 21 4.16 -16.07 -7.66
CA ASP A 21 4.13 -16.07 -6.20
C ASP A 21 2.69 -15.97 -5.68
N MET A 22 2.53 -16.16 -4.38
CA MET A 22 1.25 -16.10 -3.69
C MET A 22 1.45 -15.64 -2.24
N VAL A 23 0.42 -15.08 -1.63
CA VAL A 23 0.41 -14.85 -0.18
C VAL A 23 0.26 -16.20 0.55
N ALA A 24 1.35 -16.68 1.13
CA ALA A 24 1.41 -17.96 1.81
C ALA A 24 0.96 -17.85 3.27
N VAL A 25 -0.32 -18.12 3.55
CA VAL A 25 -0.89 -18.16 4.91
C VAL A 25 -1.48 -19.52 5.22
N LYS A 26 -1.41 -19.95 6.49
CA LYS A 26 -1.98 -21.22 6.95
C LYS A 26 -2.67 -21.11 8.31
N LYS A 27 -3.63 -21.98 8.57
CA LYS A 27 -4.30 -22.10 9.87
C LYS A 27 -3.31 -22.54 10.94
N PRO A 28 -3.50 -22.16 12.23
CA PRO A 28 -2.58 -22.54 13.30
C PRO A 28 -2.42 -24.05 13.51
N ASP A 29 -3.43 -24.82 13.13
CA ASP A 29 -3.50 -26.30 13.23
C ASP A 29 -3.08 -27.01 11.93
N CYS A 30 -2.58 -26.29 10.94
CA CYS A 30 -2.08 -26.85 9.69
C CYS A 30 -0.56 -27.03 9.75
N ASP A 31 -0.09 -28.28 9.59
CA ASP A 31 1.33 -28.63 9.74
C ASP A 31 2.14 -28.48 8.43
N ILE A 32 1.49 -28.22 7.28
CA ILE A 32 2.16 -28.12 5.97
C ILE A 32 3.30 -27.10 5.98
N ASP A 33 4.45 -27.42 5.44
CA ASP A 33 5.55 -26.50 5.12
C ASP A 33 5.36 -25.97 3.69
N MET A 34 4.64 -24.85 3.56
CA MET A 34 4.30 -24.25 2.26
C MET A 34 5.52 -23.88 1.40
N ALA A 35 6.71 -23.80 1.98
CA ALA A 35 7.95 -23.56 1.21
C ALA A 35 8.52 -24.82 0.55
N LYS A 36 8.03 -26.02 0.90
CA LYS A 36 8.60 -27.29 0.46
C LYS A 36 7.57 -28.29 -0.04
N GLU A 37 6.33 -28.15 0.35
CA GLU A 37 5.25 -29.10 0.09
C GLU A 37 4.18 -28.46 -0.79
N GLY A 38 3.57 -29.24 -1.68
CA GLY A 38 2.43 -28.82 -2.48
C GLY A 38 1.18 -28.69 -1.63
N LEU A 39 0.29 -27.77 -2.00
CA LEU A 39 -0.97 -27.53 -1.30
C LEU A 39 -1.94 -28.71 -1.46
N HIS A 40 -2.75 -28.98 -0.45
CA HIS A 40 -3.84 -29.96 -0.51
C HIS A 40 -5.07 -29.34 -1.17
N VAL A 41 -5.05 -29.28 -2.50
CA VAL A 41 -6.15 -28.70 -3.29
C VAL A 41 -7.35 -29.62 -3.30
N ALA A 42 -8.54 -29.08 -3.04
CA ALA A 42 -9.82 -29.82 -3.02
C ALA A 42 -10.93 -29.03 -3.70
N VAL A 43 -12.03 -29.71 -3.99
CA VAL A 43 -13.20 -29.13 -4.65
C VAL A 43 -14.43 -29.26 -3.76
N ARG A 44 -15.21 -28.18 -3.65
CA ARG A 44 -16.49 -28.14 -2.96
C ARG A 44 -17.52 -27.40 -3.81
N GLY A 45 -18.41 -28.14 -4.45
CA GLY A 45 -19.37 -27.57 -5.39
C GLY A 45 -18.66 -26.93 -6.58
N ASP A 46 -18.90 -25.65 -6.83
CA ASP A 46 -18.24 -24.89 -7.91
C ASP A 46 -16.93 -24.22 -7.48
N LYS A 47 -16.33 -24.62 -6.35
CA LYS A 47 -15.17 -23.94 -5.80
C LYS A 47 -13.97 -24.87 -5.63
N VAL A 48 -12.80 -24.43 -6.10
CA VAL A 48 -11.50 -24.97 -5.73
C VAL A 48 -11.02 -24.22 -4.49
N TYR A 49 -10.39 -24.90 -3.55
CA TYR A 49 -9.78 -24.35 -2.33
C TYR A 49 -8.61 -25.20 -1.88
N ALA A 50 -7.80 -24.73 -0.96
CA ALA A 50 -6.76 -25.53 -0.32
C ALA A 50 -7.12 -25.81 1.14
N GLU A 51 -6.84 -27.03 1.62
CA GLU A 51 -7.15 -27.43 2.99
C GLU A 51 -6.15 -26.83 3.98
N GLY A 52 -6.65 -25.90 4.79
CA GLY A 52 -5.87 -25.28 5.88
C GLY A 52 -4.90 -24.18 5.47
N THR A 53 -4.80 -23.85 4.19
CA THR A 53 -3.89 -22.82 3.66
C THR A 53 -4.64 -21.88 2.70
N SER A 54 -3.99 -20.77 2.28
CA SER A 54 -4.37 -20.07 1.05
C SER A 54 -4.26 -20.97 -0.16
N LEU A 55 -5.03 -20.70 -1.22
CA LEU A 55 -5.06 -21.49 -2.45
C LEU A 55 -3.95 -21.09 -3.44
N GLY A 56 -3.65 -19.79 -3.55
CA GLY A 56 -2.83 -19.22 -4.62
C GLY A 56 -3.55 -19.28 -5.98
N GLY A 57 -4.87 -19.14 -5.98
CA GLY A 57 -5.66 -18.91 -7.19
C GLY A 57 -5.27 -17.58 -7.84
N ASP A 58 -5.01 -16.61 -7.01
CA ASP A 58 -4.30 -15.37 -7.24
C ASP A 58 -2.77 -15.62 -7.12
N ASP A 59 -1.97 -15.67 -8.21
CA ASP A 59 -2.43 -15.63 -9.61
C ASP A 59 -2.06 -16.95 -10.35
N GLY A 60 -2.11 -18.08 -9.62
CA GLY A 60 -1.85 -19.41 -10.19
C GLY A 60 -2.75 -19.74 -11.38
N ILE A 61 -3.93 -19.09 -11.50
CA ILE A 61 -4.81 -19.30 -12.64
C ILE A 61 -4.27 -18.70 -13.94
N ALA A 62 -3.60 -17.56 -13.89
CA ALA A 62 -2.90 -17.01 -15.06
C ALA A 62 -1.80 -17.93 -15.54
N VAL A 63 -1.03 -18.51 -14.60
CA VAL A 63 0.00 -19.51 -14.93
C VAL A 63 -0.64 -20.73 -15.62
N ALA A 64 -1.77 -21.22 -15.10
CA ALA A 64 -2.47 -22.37 -15.68
C ALA A 64 -2.99 -22.05 -17.10
N TYR A 65 -3.60 -20.89 -17.33
CA TYR A 65 -4.04 -20.46 -18.65
C TYR A 65 -2.86 -20.33 -19.64
N ALA A 66 -1.78 -19.71 -19.20
CA ALA A 66 -0.58 -19.54 -20.02
C ALA A 66 0.01 -20.89 -20.44
N LEU A 67 0.14 -21.84 -19.50
CA LEU A 67 0.63 -23.18 -19.79
C LEU A 67 -0.29 -23.96 -20.73
N ALA A 68 -1.61 -23.88 -20.53
CA ALA A 68 -2.59 -24.53 -21.40
C ALA A 68 -2.53 -23.99 -22.84
N LEU A 69 -2.36 -22.67 -23.02
CA LEU A 69 -2.18 -22.06 -24.34
C LEU A 69 -0.86 -22.47 -25.00
N LEU A 70 0.22 -22.56 -24.23
CA LEU A 70 1.53 -22.97 -24.73
C LEU A 70 1.54 -24.44 -25.17
N ASP A 71 0.85 -25.33 -24.46
CA ASP A 71 0.77 -26.76 -24.74
C ASP A 71 -0.18 -27.10 -25.90
N SER A 72 -1.16 -26.26 -26.19
CA SER A 72 -2.19 -26.53 -27.20
C SER A 72 -1.69 -26.37 -28.64
N ASP A 73 -1.85 -27.42 -29.48
CA ASP A 73 -1.59 -27.36 -30.91
C ASP A 73 -2.83 -27.02 -31.76
N THR A 74 -4.00 -26.84 -31.13
CA THR A 74 -5.28 -26.68 -31.82
C THR A 74 -5.86 -25.27 -31.74
N ILE A 75 -5.53 -24.51 -30.71
CA ILE A 75 -6.00 -23.13 -30.53
C ILE A 75 -5.28 -22.23 -31.51
N LYS A 76 -6.03 -21.42 -32.26
CA LYS A 76 -5.51 -20.44 -33.17
C LYS A 76 -5.19 -19.15 -32.42
N HIS A 77 -4.04 -18.56 -32.70
CA HIS A 77 -3.59 -17.37 -31.97
C HIS A 77 -2.54 -16.59 -32.78
N PRO A 78 -2.41 -15.27 -32.62
CA PRO A 78 -1.26 -14.50 -33.04
C PRO A 78 -0.01 -14.93 -32.24
N LYS A 79 1.16 -14.36 -32.52
CA LYS A 79 2.33 -14.61 -31.67
C LYS A 79 1.98 -14.33 -30.20
N LEU A 80 2.20 -15.33 -29.32
CA LEU A 80 1.99 -15.19 -27.88
C LEU A 80 3.31 -14.91 -27.16
N GLU A 81 3.31 -13.87 -26.38
CA GLU A 81 4.41 -13.43 -25.53
C GLU A 81 3.92 -13.50 -24.07
N ILE A 82 4.46 -14.44 -23.29
CA ILE A 82 3.98 -14.69 -21.92
C ILE A 82 4.99 -14.12 -20.94
N ILE A 83 4.52 -13.30 -20.02
CA ILE A 83 5.26 -12.74 -18.89
C ILE A 83 4.69 -13.36 -17.61
N LEU A 84 5.53 -14.10 -16.89
CA LEU A 84 5.22 -14.59 -15.55
C LEU A 84 6.25 -14.00 -14.60
N THR A 85 5.81 -13.20 -13.69
CA THR A 85 6.63 -12.45 -12.73
C THR A 85 6.74 -13.17 -11.41
N VAL A 86 7.59 -12.66 -10.53
CA VAL A 86 7.76 -13.09 -9.13
C VAL A 86 7.70 -11.88 -8.23
N ASP A 87 7.44 -12.10 -6.93
CA ASP A 87 7.43 -11.06 -5.91
C ASP A 87 6.39 -9.95 -6.14
N GLU A 88 5.27 -10.25 -6.81
CA GLU A 88 4.15 -9.32 -6.96
C GLU A 88 3.63 -8.92 -5.59
N GLU A 89 3.32 -9.91 -4.75
CA GLU A 89 2.67 -9.81 -3.44
C GLU A 89 3.51 -9.09 -2.37
N VAL A 90 4.81 -8.96 -2.59
CA VAL A 90 5.74 -8.33 -1.63
C VAL A 90 6.34 -7.01 -2.12
N GLY A 91 6.13 -6.65 -3.40
CA GLY A 91 6.66 -5.37 -3.89
C GLY A 91 6.84 -5.24 -5.39
N MET A 92 6.42 -6.22 -6.19
CA MET A 92 6.50 -6.22 -7.67
C MET A 92 7.95 -6.17 -8.19
N ASP A 93 8.90 -6.77 -7.47
CA ASP A 93 10.32 -6.68 -7.83
C ASP A 93 10.63 -7.45 -9.11
N GLY A 94 9.89 -8.54 -9.38
CA GLY A 94 9.95 -9.25 -10.64
C GLY A 94 9.62 -8.38 -11.84
N ALA A 95 8.51 -7.64 -11.79
CA ALA A 95 8.13 -6.71 -12.85
C ALA A 95 9.14 -5.56 -13.01
N ARG A 96 9.76 -5.11 -11.91
CA ARG A 96 10.82 -4.09 -11.96
C ARG A 96 12.09 -4.61 -12.60
N GLY A 97 12.50 -5.84 -12.28
CA GLY A 97 13.76 -6.44 -12.72
C GLY A 97 13.73 -7.07 -14.12
N ILE A 98 12.56 -7.43 -14.63
CA ILE A 98 12.44 -8.20 -15.89
C ILE A 98 12.96 -7.41 -17.09
N ASP A 99 13.73 -8.10 -17.95
CA ASP A 99 14.11 -7.60 -19.28
C ASP A 99 13.02 -7.95 -20.30
N LEU A 100 12.40 -6.92 -20.86
CA LEU A 100 11.34 -7.03 -21.85
C LEU A 100 11.82 -6.73 -23.29
N SER A 101 13.13 -6.61 -23.52
CA SER A 101 13.71 -6.25 -24.82
C SER A 101 13.40 -7.24 -25.95
N MET A 102 13.03 -8.48 -25.59
CA MET A 102 12.64 -9.52 -26.55
C MET A 102 11.18 -9.45 -26.99
N LEU A 103 10.35 -8.63 -26.35
CA LEU A 103 8.94 -8.51 -26.70
C LEU A 103 8.78 -7.64 -27.96
N THR A 104 7.78 -8.00 -28.75
CA THR A 104 7.41 -7.27 -29.97
C THR A 104 5.98 -6.73 -29.92
N GLY A 105 5.17 -7.26 -28.99
CA GLY A 105 3.80 -6.85 -28.76
C GLY A 105 3.69 -5.60 -27.88
N ASN A 106 2.59 -4.88 -28.06
CA ASN A 106 2.17 -3.79 -27.18
C ASN A 106 0.69 -3.89 -26.78
N ARG A 107 0.08 -5.08 -26.98
CA ARG A 107 -1.27 -5.41 -26.51
C ARG A 107 -1.13 -6.45 -25.39
N MET A 108 -1.53 -6.11 -24.19
CA MET A 108 -1.38 -6.99 -23.03
C MET A 108 -2.72 -7.30 -22.39
N ILE A 109 -2.95 -8.57 -22.14
CA ILE A 109 -4.03 -9.08 -21.30
C ILE A 109 -3.37 -9.54 -20.01
N ASN A 110 -3.55 -8.78 -18.95
CA ASN A 110 -3.19 -9.19 -17.60
C ASN A 110 -4.31 -10.08 -17.06
N LEU A 111 -3.96 -11.14 -16.35
CA LEU A 111 -4.89 -12.20 -15.93
C LEU A 111 -5.07 -12.23 -14.40
N ASP A 112 -4.74 -11.12 -13.74
CA ASP A 112 -4.63 -10.92 -12.32
C ASP A 112 -5.82 -10.12 -11.75
N SER A 113 -7.01 -10.35 -12.27
CA SER A 113 -8.27 -9.77 -11.78
C SER A 113 -9.14 -10.86 -11.13
N GLU A 114 -9.89 -10.50 -10.11
CA GLU A 114 -10.57 -11.43 -9.19
C GLU A 114 -12.07 -11.56 -9.44
N GLU A 115 -12.63 -10.86 -10.43
CA GLU A 115 -14.08 -10.82 -10.70
C GLU A 115 -14.37 -10.91 -12.20
N GLU A 116 -15.17 -11.93 -12.58
CA GLU A 116 -15.56 -12.16 -13.96
C GLU A 116 -16.45 -11.02 -14.50
N GLY A 117 -16.11 -10.54 -15.68
CA GLY A 117 -16.87 -9.48 -16.36
C GLY A 117 -16.49 -8.08 -15.92
N ILE A 118 -15.50 -7.93 -15.05
CA ILE A 118 -14.83 -6.67 -14.78
C ILE A 118 -13.58 -6.58 -15.66
N PHE A 119 -13.43 -5.48 -16.38
CA PHE A 119 -12.25 -5.12 -17.14
C PHE A 119 -11.55 -4.00 -16.39
N LEU A 120 -10.45 -4.31 -15.69
CA LEU A 120 -9.64 -3.29 -15.08
C LEU A 120 -8.77 -2.62 -16.15
N THR A 121 -8.75 -1.31 -16.15
CA THR A 121 -8.12 -0.48 -17.19
C THR A 121 -7.24 0.63 -16.64
N SER A 122 -7.06 0.67 -15.32
CA SER A 122 -6.22 1.62 -14.62
C SER A 122 -5.95 1.12 -13.20
N CYS A 123 -4.78 1.44 -12.67
CA CYS A 123 -4.45 1.23 -11.27
C CYS A 123 -3.63 2.39 -10.71
N ALA A 124 -3.63 2.57 -9.40
CA ALA A 124 -2.78 3.57 -8.76
C ALA A 124 -1.34 3.08 -8.65
N GLY A 125 -0.40 3.97 -8.93
CA GLY A 125 0.96 3.85 -8.43
C GLY A 125 1.02 4.23 -6.95
N GLY A 126 2.11 3.90 -6.29
CA GLY A 126 2.28 4.17 -4.87
C GLY A 126 3.68 4.57 -4.48
N ALA A 127 3.80 5.16 -3.29
CA ALA A 127 5.06 5.40 -2.61
C ALA A 127 4.83 5.48 -1.10
N ARG A 128 5.84 5.11 -0.33
CA ARG A 128 5.89 5.33 1.12
C ARG A 128 6.73 6.56 1.41
N VAL A 129 6.19 7.48 2.21
CA VAL A 129 6.93 8.68 2.63
C VAL A 129 7.06 8.65 4.15
N HIS A 130 8.31 8.56 4.62
CA HIS A 130 8.65 8.60 6.04
C HIS A 130 9.09 10.03 6.37
N CYS A 131 8.34 10.70 7.22
CA CYS A 131 8.64 12.04 7.71
C CYS A 131 9.17 11.93 9.15
N SER A 132 10.32 12.51 9.44
CA SER A 132 10.92 12.54 10.78
C SER A 132 11.11 13.99 11.22
N LEU A 133 10.56 14.34 12.37
CA LEU A 133 10.68 15.67 12.97
C LEU A 133 11.47 15.56 14.28
N PRO A 134 12.69 16.11 14.37
CA PRO A 134 13.47 16.12 15.60
C PRO A 134 12.84 17.06 16.64
N LEU A 135 12.73 16.59 17.87
CA LEU A 135 12.09 17.28 18.99
C LEU A 135 13.03 17.25 20.21
N LYS A 136 13.09 18.38 20.91
CA LYS A 136 13.86 18.50 22.16
C LYS A 136 13.06 17.96 23.33
N MET A 137 13.75 17.31 24.26
CA MET A 137 13.18 16.78 25.49
C MET A 137 13.75 17.50 26.70
N ALA A 138 12.92 17.64 27.71
CA ALA A 138 13.29 18.20 29.01
C ALA A 138 12.49 17.54 30.14
N GLU A 139 12.91 17.77 31.38
CA GLU A 139 12.14 17.38 32.55
C GLU A 139 10.92 18.31 32.68
N CYS A 140 9.71 17.72 32.72
CA CYS A 140 8.44 18.40 32.91
C CYS A 140 7.80 17.89 34.23
N LYS A 141 7.36 18.80 35.07
CA LYS A 141 6.59 18.47 36.30
C LYS A 141 5.11 18.64 36.01
N GLY A 142 4.31 17.64 36.34
CA GLY A 142 2.86 17.75 36.12
C GLY A 142 2.10 16.44 36.32
N ILE A 143 0.91 16.40 35.74
CA ILE A 143 0.04 15.23 35.67
C ILE A 143 0.19 14.60 34.31
N ALA A 144 0.51 13.33 34.21
CA ALA A 144 0.49 12.55 33.00
C ALA A 144 -0.94 12.09 32.71
N MET A 145 -1.44 12.47 31.52
CA MET A 145 -2.76 12.10 31.02
C MET A 145 -2.59 11.14 29.84
N LYS A 146 -3.10 9.92 29.94
CA LYS A 146 -3.24 9.03 28.79
C LYS A 146 -4.47 9.47 28.03
N VAL A 147 -4.30 9.84 26.74
CA VAL A 147 -5.36 10.25 25.84
C VAL A 147 -5.43 9.25 24.69
N THR A 148 -6.63 8.76 24.38
CA THR A 148 -6.88 7.86 23.26
C THR A 148 -7.94 8.48 22.37
N VAL A 149 -7.59 8.65 21.09
CA VAL A 149 -8.51 9.01 20.01
C VAL A 149 -8.84 7.73 19.27
N GLY A 150 -10.09 7.27 19.29
CA GLY A 150 -10.44 5.94 18.80
C GLY A 150 -11.91 5.74 18.48
N GLY A 151 -12.33 4.47 18.41
CA GLY A 151 -13.69 4.09 18.05
C GLY A 151 -14.00 4.21 16.55
N LEU A 152 -12.94 4.28 15.71
CA LEU A 152 -13.04 4.42 14.26
C LEU A 152 -13.06 3.05 13.56
N GLN A 153 -13.71 2.98 12.39
CA GLN A 153 -13.82 1.74 11.62
C GLN A 153 -12.52 1.36 10.92
N GLY A 154 -11.73 2.37 10.50
CA GLY A 154 -10.53 2.15 9.70
C GLY A 154 -10.84 1.59 8.30
N GLY A 155 -9.90 0.85 7.70
CA GLY A 155 -10.01 0.22 6.40
C GLY A 155 -8.71 0.24 5.62
N HIS A 156 -8.72 -0.33 4.42
CA HIS A 156 -7.57 -0.32 3.52
C HIS A 156 -7.40 1.07 2.87
N SER A 157 -6.18 1.64 2.94
CA SER A 157 -5.91 3.00 2.46
C SER A 157 -5.99 3.17 0.93
N GLY A 158 -6.02 2.09 0.17
CA GLY A 158 -6.32 2.07 -1.26
C GLY A 158 -7.81 1.86 -1.50
N GLY A 159 -8.29 0.63 -1.34
CA GLY A 159 -9.65 0.22 -1.71
C GLY A 159 -10.78 0.92 -0.94
N GLU A 160 -10.53 1.47 0.26
CA GLU A 160 -11.58 2.08 1.08
C GLU A 160 -11.39 3.56 1.40
N ILE A 161 -10.35 4.21 0.87
CA ILE A 161 -10.06 5.63 1.13
C ILE A 161 -11.20 6.54 0.66
N HIS A 162 -11.94 6.13 -0.39
CA HIS A 162 -13.11 6.84 -0.91
C HIS A 162 -14.27 6.93 0.09
N LYS A 163 -14.29 6.07 1.12
CA LYS A 163 -15.30 6.12 2.19
C LYS A 163 -15.06 7.29 3.14
N GLU A 164 -13.89 7.95 3.04
CA GLU A 164 -13.49 9.12 3.83
C GLU A 164 -13.74 8.96 5.34
N ARG A 165 -13.43 7.78 5.88
CA ARG A 165 -13.49 7.50 7.31
C ARG A 165 -12.46 8.30 8.09
N GLY A 166 -12.68 8.50 9.37
CA GLY A 166 -11.75 9.18 10.26
C GLY A 166 -10.39 8.48 10.32
N ASN A 167 -9.31 9.28 10.28
CA ASN A 167 -7.95 8.83 10.53
C ASN A 167 -7.54 9.28 11.94
N ALA A 168 -7.32 8.33 12.85
CA ALA A 168 -7.03 8.62 14.25
C ALA A 168 -5.79 9.49 14.44
N ASN A 169 -4.73 9.30 13.63
CA ASN A 169 -3.50 10.08 13.69
C ASN A 169 -3.75 11.56 13.34
N CYS A 170 -4.55 11.81 12.31
CA CYS A 170 -4.92 13.17 11.91
C CYS A 170 -5.83 13.86 12.93
N LEU A 171 -6.80 13.13 13.48
CA LEU A 171 -7.69 13.63 14.53
C LEU A 171 -6.92 13.92 15.81
N PHE A 172 -5.94 13.08 16.17
CA PHE A 172 -5.02 13.35 17.26
C PHE A 172 -4.18 14.62 17.02
N GLY A 173 -3.64 14.79 15.80
CA GLY A 173 -2.92 16.00 15.41
C GLY A 173 -3.76 17.27 15.59
N ARG A 174 -5.04 17.23 15.15
CA ARG A 174 -6.02 18.32 15.36
C ARG A 174 -6.28 18.58 16.85
N LEU A 175 -6.47 17.52 17.63
CA LEU A 175 -6.67 17.64 19.07
C LEU A 175 -5.46 18.27 19.75
N LEU A 176 -4.26 17.80 19.44
CA LEU A 176 -3.01 18.31 20.00
C LEU A 176 -2.81 19.78 19.66
N HIS A 177 -3.12 20.19 18.44
CA HIS A 177 -3.06 21.59 18.02
C HIS A 177 -4.01 22.48 18.87
N ARG A 178 -5.27 22.06 19.02
CA ARG A 178 -6.26 22.78 19.85
C ARG A 178 -5.85 22.85 21.33
N LEU A 179 -5.21 21.84 21.84
CA LEU A 179 -4.68 21.81 23.23
C LEU A 179 -3.54 22.80 23.38
N THR A 180 -2.52 22.75 22.51
CA THR A 180 -1.31 23.57 22.61
C THR A 180 -1.56 25.07 22.41
N GLU A 181 -2.66 25.44 21.78
CA GLU A 181 -3.10 26.83 21.65
C GLU A 181 -3.61 27.45 22.95
N GLN A 182 -4.04 26.63 23.91
CA GLN A 182 -4.76 27.10 25.10
C GLN A 182 -4.08 26.70 26.43
N VAL A 183 -3.32 25.60 26.41
CA VAL A 183 -2.61 25.09 27.59
C VAL A 183 -1.22 24.60 27.20
N PRO A 184 -0.19 24.84 28.03
CA PRO A 184 1.10 24.18 27.86
C PRO A 184 0.96 22.66 28.01
N VAL A 185 1.38 21.93 26.98
CA VAL A 185 1.33 20.46 26.92
C VAL A 185 2.70 19.94 26.53
N CYS A 186 3.17 18.89 27.20
CA CYS A 186 4.39 18.17 26.88
C CYS A 186 4.07 16.73 26.44
N ILE A 187 4.55 16.29 25.27
CA ILE A 187 4.37 14.92 24.80
C ILE A 187 5.38 14.00 25.49
N ARG A 188 4.91 12.91 26.13
CA ARG A 188 5.76 11.85 26.67
C ARG A 188 5.81 10.63 25.75
N GLY A 189 4.76 10.36 25.01
CA GLY A 189 4.68 9.25 24.06
C GLY A 189 3.50 9.40 23.13
N ILE A 190 3.66 8.89 21.91
CA ILE A 190 2.59 8.76 20.90
C ILE A 190 2.79 7.41 20.22
N ASP A 191 1.68 6.68 20.04
CA ASP A 191 1.62 5.45 19.25
C ASP A 191 0.27 5.40 18.54
N GLY A 192 0.30 5.47 17.20
CA GLY A 192 -0.89 5.48 16.37
C GLY A 192 -0.72 4.73 15.05
N GLY A 193 -1.65 3.84 14.76
CA GLY A 193 -1.68 3.01 13.57
C GLY A 193 -0.75 1.79 13.65
N LEU A 194 -1.08 0.77 12.85
CA LEU A 194 -0.38 -0.52 12.83
C LEU A 194 0.37 -0.77 11.52
N ALA A 195 -0.12 -0.21 10.40
CA ALA A 195 0.45 -0.38 9.07
C ALA A 195 0.25 0.88 8.22
N ASP A 196 1.16 1.17 7.32
CA ASP A 196 1.12 2.32 6.43
C ASP A 196 -0.06 2.30 5.45
N ASN A 197 -0.47 1.11 5.03
CA ASN A 197 -1.58 0.88 4.11
C ASN A 197 -2.96 0.70 4.80
N ALA A 198 -3.04 0.88 6.11
CA ALA A 198 -4.29 0.84 6.88
C ALA A 198 -4.67 2.24 7.40
N ILE A 199 -5.94 2.60 7.32
CA ILE A 199 -6.48 3.82 7.95
C ILE A 199 -6.51 3.58 9.47
N PRO A 200 -5.78 4.37 10.28
CA PRO A 200 -5.68 4.14 11.72
C PRO A 200 -7.03 4.25 12.44
N ARG A 201 -7.33 3.24 13.23
CA ARG A 201 -8.56 3.19 14.05
C ARG A 201 -8.40 3.87 15.39
N GLU A 202 -7.17 3.96 15.88
CA GLU A 202 -6.82 4.46 17.20
C GLU A 202 -5.45 5.12 17.19
N THR A 203 -5.30 6.16 18.02
CA THR A 203 -4.03 6.79 18.38
C THR A 203 -4.02 7.04 19.87
N ALA A 204 -3.03 6.51 20.58
CA ALA A 204 -2.83 6.72 22.00
C ALA A 204 -1.62 7.63 22.25
N ALA A 205 -1.75 8.53 23.20
CA ALA A 205 -0.66 9.39 23.63
C ALA A 205 -0.63 9.57 25.14
N VAL A 206 0.55 9.84 25.67
CA VAL A 206 0.72 10.30 27.06
C VAL A 206 1.18 11.75 27.02
N LEU A 207 0.33 12.64 27.52
CA LEU A 207 0.54 14.08 27.58
C LEU A 207 0.75 14.51 29.02
N VAL A 208 1.71 15.38 29.28
CA VAL A 208 1.96 15.94 30.61
C VAL A 208 1.53 17.40 30.62
N ILE A 209 0.73 17.77 31.62
CA ILE A 209 0.17 19.10 31.83
C ILE A 209 0.41 19.55 33.27
N GLU A 210 0.45 20.85 33.51
CA GLU A 210 0.41 21.39 34.87
C GLU A 210 -0.95 21.11 35.53
N GLU A 211 -0.97 20.86 36.83
CA GLU A 211 -2.18 20.51 37.60
C GLU A 211 -3.27 21.58 37.45
N GLY A 212 -2.89 22.86 37.46
CA GLY A 212 -3.83 23.99 37.33
C GLY A 212 -4.53 24.05 35.94
N ASN A 213 -4.03 23.31 34.94
CA ASN A 213 -4.61 23.28 33.61
C ASN A 213 -5.55 22.09 33.35
N ARG A 214 -5.75 21.22 34.34
CA ARG A 214 -6.53 19.97 34.22
C ARG A 214 -7.97 20.21 33.75
N GLU A 215 -8.68 21.15 34.35
CA GLU A 215 -10.08 21.42 33.99
C GLU A 215 -10.18 21.92 32.54
N LYS A 216 -9.31 22.86 32.15
CA LYS A 216 -9.26 23.40 30.80
C LYS A 216 -8.87 22.35 29.76
N PHE A 217 -7.92 21.48 30.10
CA PHE A 217 -7.54 20.36 29.26
C PHE A 217 -8.74 19.45 28.95
N VAL A 218 -9.49 19.03 29.98
CA VAL A 218 -10.68 18.17 29.81
C VAL A 218 -11.79 18.89 29.04
N GLU A 219 -11.98 20.19 29.26
CA GLU A 219 -12.95 21.00 28.48
C GLU A 219 -12.63 20.96 26.98
N ILE A 220 -11.34 21.15 26.61
CA ILE A 220 -10.91 21.13 25.20
C ILE A 220 -11.11 19.72 24.60
N LEU A 221 -10.79 18.64 25.30
CA LEU A 221 -11.05 17.28 24.83
C LEU A 221 -12.52 17.07 24.48
N ARG A 222 -13.43 17.46 25.38
CA ARG A 222 -14.89 17.33 25.17
C ARG A 222 -15.39 18.19 24.01
N MET A 223 -14.84 19.39 23.85
CA MET A 223 -15.19 20.29 22.76
C MET A 223 -14.80 19.69 21.41
N VAL A 224 -13.56 19.22 21.28
CA VAL A 224 -13.06 18.60 20.03
C VAL A 224 -13.80 17.29 19.75
N GLU A 225 -14.09 16.47 20.79
CA GLU A 225 -14.89 15.25 20.61
C GLU A 225 -16.28 15.56 20.06
N ALA A 226 -16.96 16.58 20.60
CA ALA A 226 -18.29 16.97 20.15
C ALA A 226 -18.28 17.46 18.68
N GLU A 227 -17.26 18.27 18.31
CA GLU A 227 -17.09 18.73 16.92
C GLU A 227 -16.91 17.56 15.96
N VAL A 228 -15.97 16.66 16.24
CA VAL A 228 -15.62 15.52 15.38
C VAL A 228 -16.76 14.50 15.30
N ARG A 229 -17.51 14.27 16.38
CA ARG A 229 -18.72 13.41 16.38
C ARG A 229 -19.78 13.90 15.37
N ILE A 230 -19.92 15.20 15.17
CA ILE A 230 -20.83 15.77 14.16
C ILE A 230 -20.28 15.46 12.75
N GLU A 231 -18.97 15.67 12.54
CA GLU A 231 -18.33 15.46 11.24
C GLU A 231 -18.36 13.99 10.79
N LEU A 232 -18.21 13.07 11.74
CA LEU A 232 -18.12 11.63 11.49
C LEU A 232 -19.39 10.83 11.83
N ALA A 233 -20.51 11.50 12.10
CA ALA A 233 -21.74 10.87 12.59
C ALA A 233 -22.19 9.65 11.78
N THR A 234 -22.01 9.68 10.45
CA THR A 234 -22.40 8.59 9.54
C THR A 234 -21.24 7.61 9.27
N LYS A 235 -20.01 8.14 9.14
CA LYS A 235 -18.85 7.37 8.69
C LYS A 235 -18.22 6.58 9.83
N ASP A 236 -18.15 7.16 11.04
CA ASP A 236 -17.55 6.58 12.24
C ASP A 236 -18.38 6.93 13.50
N PRO A 237 -19.59 6.39 13.66
CA PRO A 237 -20.49 6.74 14.77
C PRO A 237 -19.94 6.32 16.15
N GLY A 238 -18.95 5.43 16.16
CA GLY A 238 -18.27 4.98 17.37
C GLY A 238 -17.16 5.90 17.88
N PHE A 239 -16.84 6.99 17.15
CA PHE A 239 -15.76 7.90 17.51
C PHE A 239 -15.85 8.40 18.97
N ALA A 240 -14.72 8.36 19.68
CA ALA A 240 -14.58 8.84 21.04
C ALA A 240 -13.16 9.36 21.33
N ILE A 241 -13.07 10.30 22.27
CA ILE A 241 -11.82 10.72 22.89
C ILE A 241 -11.87 10.34 24.36
N GLU A 242 -11.03 9.42 24.77
CA GLU A 242 -10.91 8.98 26.15
C GLU A 242 -9.68 9.61 26.81
N ALA A 243 -9.77 9.96 28.09
CA ALA A 243 -8.64 10.45 28.85
C ALA A 243 -8.68 9.91 30.28
N ALA A 244 -7.52 9.44 30.73
CA ALA A 244 -7.32 8.95 32.08
C ALA A 244 -6.01 9.48 32.68
N GLU A 245 -5.98 9.75 33.97
CA GLU A 245 -4.76 10.10 34.66
C GLU A 245 -3.85 8.89 34.79
N ALA A 246 -2.58 9.05 34.38
CA ALA A 246 -1.56 8.01 34.37
C ALA A 246 -0.44 8.24 35.42
N GLY A 247 -0.64 9.21 36.31
CA GLY A 247 0.26 9.54 37.39
C GLY A 247 0.64 11.01 37.46
N GLN A 248 1.26 11.39 38.59
CA GLN A 248 1.75 12.75 38.84
C GLN A 248 3.21 12.71 39.28
N GLY A 249 4.01 13.66 38.80
CA GLY A 249 5.44 13.71 39.14
C GLY A 249 6.28 14.49 38.17
N HIS A 250 7.55 14.09 38.07
CA HIS A 250 8.52 14.60 37.11
C HIS A 250 8.69 13.59 35.99
N PHE A 251 8.58 14.04 34.76
CA PHE A 251 8.63 13.20 33.56
C PHE A 251 9.59 13.80 32.55
N PHE A 252 10.35 12.97 31.87
CA PHE A 252 11.13 13.39 30.70
C PHE A 252 10.24 13.36 29.46
N CYS A 253 10.00 14.53 28.87
CA CYS A 253 9.02 14.76 27.84
C CYS A 253 9.53 15.70 26.75
N VAL A 254 8.90 15.72 25.58
CA VAL A 254 9.07 16.78 24.59
C VAL A 254 8.68 18.11 25.23
N THR A 255 9.50 19.15 25.04
CA THR A 255 9.21 20.49 25.58
C THR A 255 7.86 21.01 25.08
N ALA A 256 7.23 21.92 25.81
CA ALA A 256 5.96 22.52 25.40
C ALA A 256 6.08 23.25 24.05
N GLU A 257 7.22 23.93 23.79
CA GLU A 257 7.52 24.59 22.51
C GLU A 257 7.58 23.59 21.36
N ASP A 258 8.36 22.49 21.52
CA ASP A 258 8.49 21.48 20.47
C ASP A 258 7.20 20.63 20.35
N THR A 259 6.39 20.50 21.40
CA THR A 259 5.04 19.93 21.34
C THR A 259 4.12 20.78 20.45
N GLN A 260 4.16 22.11 20.61
CA GLN A 260 3.41 23.03 19.75
C GLN A 260 3.88 22.96 18.28
N LYS A 261 5.21 22.85 18.06
CA LYS A 261 5.79 22.63 16.74
C LYS A 261 5.29 21.31 16.12
N ALA A 262 5.28 20.20 16.88
CA ALA A 262 4.76 18.92 16.44
C ALA A 262 3.27 18.98 16.11
N ALA A 263 2.48 19.66 16.92
CA ALA A 263 1.06 19.87 16.69
C ALA A 263 0.78 20.64 15.39
N ALA A 264 1.50 21.76 15.16
CA ALA A 264 1.42 22.53 13.93
C ALA A 264 1.84 21.71 12.70
N PHE A 265 2.91 20.91 12.82
CA PHE A 265 3.37 19.99 11.77
C PHE A 265 2.28 18.98 11.40
N LEU A 266 1.73 18.26 12.36
CA LEU A 266 0.67 17.27 12.12
C LEU A 266 -0.58 17.89 11.50
N CYS A 267 -0.94 19.10 11.92
CA CYS A 267 -2.10 19.81 11.37
C CYS A 267 -1.89 20.28 9.93
N ALA A 268 -0.64 20.57 9.53
CA ALA A 268 -0.30 21.01 8.18
C ALA A 268 -0.15 19.87 7.16
N LEU A 269 0.04 18.65 7.64
CA LEU A 269 0.18 17.47 6.77
C LEU A 269 -1.14 17.14 6.08
N PRO A 270 -1.15 16.91 4.74
CA PRO A 270 -2.35 16.47 4.04
C PRO A 270 -2.70 15.02 4.41
N ASN A 271 -3.97 14.65 4.27
CA ASN A 271 -4.45 13.28 4.40
C ASN A 271 -5.73 13.06 3.60
N GLY A 272 -6.04 11.81 3.26
CA GLY A 272 -7.27 11.41 2.58
C GLY A 272 -7.24 11.62 1.07
N VAL A 273 -8.41 11.71 0.46
CA VAL A 273 -8.59 11.93 -0.98
C VAL A 273 -8.13 13.34 -1.33
N GLN A 274 -7.27 13.46 -2.35
CA GLN A 274 -6.77 14.73 -2.86
C GLN A 274 -7.38 15.08 -4.22
N ALA A 275 -7.66 14.07 -5.04
CA ALA A 275 -8.35 14.22 -6.32
C ALA A 275 -9.19 13.00 -6.66
N MET A 276 -10.32 13.24 -7.31
CA MET A 276 -11.15 12.23 -7.95
C MET A 276 -10.85 12.17 -9.44
N SER A 277 -10.97 11.00 -10.05
CA SER A 277 -10.78 10.83 -11.49
C SER A 277 -11.83 11.63 -12.29
N ALA A 278 -11.36 12.41 -13.25
CA ALA A 278 -12.24 13.11 -14.19
C ALA A 278 -12.78 12.17 -15.29
N ASP A 279 -12.09 11.07 -15.55
CA ASP A 279 -12.43 10.12 -16.63
C ASP A 279 -13.31 8.97 -16.13
N MET A 280 -13.24 8.63 -14.84
CA MET A 280 -14.01 7.53 -14.23
C MET A 280 -14.74 8.04 -12.96
N PRO A 281 -16.02 8.39 -13.06
CA PRO A 281 -16.80 8.90 -11.94
C PRO A 281 -16.82 7.94 -10.74
N GLY A 282 -16.56 8.46 -9.55
CA GLY A 282 -16.52 7.68 -8.30
C GLY A 282 -15.15 7.07 -7.97
N LEU A 283 -14.20 7.05 -8.91
CA LEU A 283 -12.84 6.57 -8.67
C LEU A 283 -11.97 7.67 -8.03
N VAL A 284 -11.22 7.30 -7.00
CA VAL A 284 -10.15 8.16 -6.45
C VAL A 284 -8.96 8.12 -7.40
N GLU A 285 -8.48 9.30 -7.82
CA GLU A 285 -7.26 9.43 -8.64
C GLU A 285 -6.02 9.52 -7.76
N THR A 286 -6.06 10.41 -6.75
CA THR A 286 -4.91 10.73 -5.90
C THR A 286 -5.32 10.78 -4.44
N SER A 287 -4.61 10.08 -3.59
CA SER A 287 -4.83 10.08 -2.14
C SER A 287 -3.54 9.84 -1.36
N LEU A 288 -3.61 10.05 -0.06
CA LEU A 288 -2.60 9.60 0.89
C LEU A 288 -3.23 9.25 2.23
N ASN A 289 -2.53 8.44 3.00
CA ASN A 289 -2.94 8.01 4.33
C ASN A 289 -1.78 8.14 5.32
N LEU A 290 -1.96 8.88 6.40
CA LEU A 290 -1.05 8.86 7.55
C LEU A 290 -1.30 7.56 8.33
N GLY A 291 -0.59 6.50 7.96
CA GLY A 291 -0.82 5.16 8.52
C GLY A 291 -0.18 4.94 9.88
N ILE A 292 1.02 5.47 10.11
CA ILE A 292 1.76 5.29 11.35
C ILE A 292 2.22 6.64 11.90
N LEU A 293 2.04 6.84 13.21
CA LEU A 293 2.50 8.02 13.95
C LEU A 293 3.13 7.58 15.26
N LYS A 294 4.43 7.84 15.44
CA LYS A 294 5.17 7.41 16.63
C LYS A 294 6.12 8.47 17.15
N LEU A 295 6.32 8.49 18.47
CA LEU A 295 7.41 9.22 19.10
C LEU A 295 8.53 8.23 19.42
N GLU A 296 9.66 8.33 18.72
CA GLU A 296 10.82 7.45 18.87
C GLU A 296 11.90 8.12 19.68
N MET A 297 12.42 7.42 20.68
CA MET A 297 13.57 7.91 21.46
C MET A 297 14.85 7.72 20.67
N CYS A 298 15.65 8.77 20.51
CA CYS A 298 16.97 8.66 19.90
C CYS A 298 17.90 7.89 20.84
N HIS A 299 18.10 6.60 20.56
CA HIS A 299 19.14 5.83 21.22
C HIS A 299 20.48 6.16 20.58
N SER A 300 21.36 6.90 21.27
CA SER A 300 22.75 6.99 20.83
C SER A 300 23.36 5.60 20.87
N ALA A 301 23.98 5.18 19.77
CA ALA A 301 24.74 3.94 19.68
C ALA A 301 26.08 4.00 20.48
N ALA A 302 25.99 4.35 21.76
CA ALA A 302 27.12 4.29 22.69
C ALA A 302 26.84 3.19 23.71
N GLY A 303 27.17 1.93 23.37
CA GLY A 303 27.07 0.82 24.31
C GLY A 303 26.97 -0.60 23.75
N ALA A 304 27.17 -0.80 22.46
CA ALA A 304 27.36 -2.16 21.96
C ALA A 304 28.79 -2.63 22.26
N GLN A 305 29.02 -3.16 23.46
CA GLN A 305 30.18 -3.99 23.74
C GLN A 305 30.17 -5.19 22.81
N LYS A 306 31.22 -5.27 22.00
CA LYS A 306 31.54 -6.45 21.18
C LYS A 306 31.75 -7.66 22.12
N ASN A 307 30.78 -8.58 22.11
CA ASN A 307 31.07 -9.96 22.44
C ASN A 307 31.12 -10.75 21.14
N GLY A 308 32.34 -10.92 20.68
CA GLY A 308 32.62 -11.71 19.49
C GLY A 308 32.43 -13.20 19.75
N ASN A 309 31.86 -13.85 18.77
CA ASN A 309 32.29 -15.19 18.38
C ASN A 309 32.01 -15.33 16.87
N CYS A 310 33.06 -15.10 16.10
CA CYS A 310 33.12 -15.50 14.70
C CYS A 310 33.33 -17.02 14.65
N ILE A 311 32.47 -17.73 13.95
CA ILE A 311 32.84 -19.00 13.35
C ILE A 311 32.95 -18.77 11.84
N SER A 312 34.17 -18.95 11.36
CA SER A 312 34.60 -18.86 9.98
C SER A 312 34.10 -20.05 9.15
N GLY A 313 33.64 -19.75 7.96
CA GLY A 313 33.42 -20.75 6.90
C GLY A 313 33.68 -20.09 5.55
N THR A 314 34.88 -20.34 5.03
CA THR A 314 35.42 -19.90 3.74
C THR A 314 34.78 -20.60 2.55
N THR A 315 34.61 -19.90 1.43
CA THR A 315 35.16 -19.98 0.04
C THR A 315 34.09 -19.50 -0.92
N GLY A 316 34.31 -18.73 -1.92
CA GLY A 316 35.40 -18.29 -2.76
C GLY A 316 34.84 -17.58 -3.98
N ASP A 317 35.60 -16.59 -4.43
CA ASP A 317 35.78 -16.04 -5.79
C ASP A 317 34.60 -15.49 -6.63
N GLU A 318 34.67 -14.23 -6.85
CA GLU A 318 35.22 -13.34 -7.88
C GLU A 318 34.33 -12.96 -9.09
N LYS A 319 34.19 -11.64 -9.23
CA LYS A 319 34.31 -10.74 -10.38
C LYS A 319 33.09 -10.20 -11.11
N THR A 320 33.02 -8.89 -11.01
CA THR A 320 32.84 -7.82 -12.02
C THR A 320 31.45 -7.53 -12.60
N GLY A 321 31.00 -6.28 -12.34
CA GLY A 321 29.95 -5.61 -13.09
C GLY A 321 29.62 -4.24 -12.50
N SER A 322 30.19 -3.20 -13.07
CA SER A 322 29.99 -1.79 -12.74
C SER A 322 28.52 -1.35 -12.95
N GLY A 323 27.90 -0.80 -11.93
CA GLY A 323 26.64 -0.08 -12.02
C GLY A 323 26.62 1.00 -10.93
N LEU A 324 26.66 2.25 -11.34
CA LEU A 324 26.63 3.44 -10.51
C LEU A 324 25.35 3.49 -9.66
N THR A 325 25.46 3.17 -8.38
CA THR A 325 24.49 3.57 -7.39
C THR A 325 25.03 4.86 -6.77
N GLU A 326 24.37 5.98 -7.05
CA GLU A 326 24.56 7.19 -6.24
C GLU A 326 23.99 6.90 -4.86
N GLU A 327 24.87 6.52 -3.94
CA GLU A 327 24.59 6.60 -2.51
C GLU A 327 24.40 8.08 -2.16
N ALA A 328 23.15 8.45 -1.92
CA ALA A 328 22.84 9.74 -1.30
C ALA A 328 23.52 9.74 0.08
N ASP A 329 24.58 10.53 0.17
CA ASP A 329 25.33 10.84 1.38
C ASP A 329 24.34 11.25 2.49
N CYS A 330 24.12 10.36 3.44
CA CYS A 330 23.42 10.66 4.67
C CYS A 330 24.31 11.61 5.46
N GLY A 331 24.08 12.91 5.25
CA GLY A 331 24.79 13.98 5.93
C GLY A 331 24.80 13.74 7.43
N LYS A 332 25.95 13.36 7.94
CA LYS A 332 26.29 13.38 9.36
C LYS A 332 26.18 14.82 9.85
N THR A 333 24.98 15.24 10.23
CA THR A 333 24.84 16.41 11.09
C THR A 333 25.31 15.97 12.47
N GLY A 334 26.52 16.42 12.83
CA GLY A 334 27.18 16.09 14.06
C GLY A 334 26.33 16.43 15.28
N CYS A 335 26.02 15.44 16.08
CA CYS A 335 25.80 15.59 17.50
C CYS A 335 27.19 15.61 18.17
N GLU A 336 27.85 16.74 18.10
CA GLU A 336 29.02 17.01 18.95
C GLU A 336 28.51 17.44 20.33
N ASN A 337 28.95 16.67 21.34
CA ASN A 337 28.91 16.89 22.79
C ASN A 337 27.61 16.57 23.55
N GLY A 338 27.62 15.42 24.23
CA GLY A 338 27.19 15.22 25.63
C GLY A 338 25.70 15.34 25.93
N ASN A 339 24.99 14.26 25.85
CA ASN A 339 23.76 13.81 26.48
C ASN A 339 22.78 13.20 25.46
N ALA A 340 22.96 11.95 25.19
CA ALA A 340 22.10 11.16 24.28
C ALA A 340 20.64 10.96 24.77
N ARG A 341 20.20 11.67 25.79
CA ARG A 341 18.82 11.66 26.35
C ARG A 341 18.02 12.91 25.97
N GLU A 342 18.58 13.88 25.25
CA GLU A 342 17.97 15.20 25.08
C GLU A 342 17.10 15.35 23.82
N SER A 343 17.01 14.34 22.97
CA SER A 343 16.22 14.44 21.73
C SER A 343 15.45 13.15 21.41
N CYS A 344 14.34 13.31 20.75
CA CYS A 344 13.54 12.24 20.16
C CYS A 344 13.10 12.64 18.75
N GLY A 345 12.56 11.69 17.98
CA GLY A 345 11.97 11.92 16.66
C GLY A 345 10.46 11.64 16.68
N LEU A 346 9.67 12.57 16.16
CA LEU A 346 8.29 12.26 15.79
C LEU A 346 8.32 11.71 14.36
N THR A 347 7.93 10.44 14.19
CA THR A 347 7.87 9.75 12.90
C THR A 347 6.42 9.70 12.42
N ALA A 348 6.20 10.15 11.18
CA ALA A 348 4.91 10.08 10.49
C ALA A 348 5.11 9.38 9.14
N GLU A 349 4.44 8.22 8.96
CA GLU A 349 4.58 7.40 7.77
C GLU A 349 3.32 7.43 6.92
N PHE A 350 3.51 7.71 5.64
CA PHE A 350 2.43 7.86 4.67
C PHE A 350 2.50 6.81 3.57
N SER A 351 1.34 6.27 3.20
CA SER A 351 1.12 5.62 1.92
C SER A 351 0.49 6.63 0.96
N VAL A 352 1.20 6.96 -0.12
CA VAL A 352 0.75 7.88 -1.18
C VAL A 352 0.35 7.06 -2.39
N ARG A 353 -0.78 7.38 -3.02
CA ARG A 353 -1.31 6.68 -4.20
C ARG A 353 -1.82 7.64 -5.24
N SER A 354 -1.52 7.38 -6.52
CA SER A 354 -2.12 8.09 -7.66
C SER A 354 -1.99 7.29 -8.94
N SER A 355 -3.02 7.31 -9.79
CA SER A 355 -2.94 6.79 -11.17
C SER A 355 -2.23 7.78 -12.13
N VAL A 356 -1.93 9.00 -11.66
CA VAL A 356 -1.23 10.06 -12.41
C VAL A 356 0.11 10.35 -11.76
N GLU A 357 1.21 9.97 -12.42
CA GLU A 357 2.57 10.04 -11.88
C GLU A 357 2.97 11.45 -11.41
N SER A 358 2.64 12.48 -12.20
CA SER A 358 2.95 13.87 -11.83
C SER A 358 2.18 14.34 -10.60
N ALA A 359 0.95 13.87 -10.39
CA ALA A 359 0.15 14.17 -9.21
C ALA A 359 0.69 13.46 -7.97
N LYS A 360 1.11 12.18 -8.10
CA LYS A 360 1.82 11.43 -7.04
C LYS A 360 3.06 12.18 -6.58
N LYS A 361 3.91 12.57 -7.53
CA LYS A 361 5.13 13.32 -7.25
C LYS A 361 4.85 14.66 -6.57
N ALA A 362 3.88 15.44 -7.06
CA ALA A 362 3.51 16.71 -6.44
C ALA A 362 3.04 16.55 -4.98
N LEU A 363 2.34 15.46 -4.68
CA LEU A 363 1.90 15.16 -3.31
C LEU A 363 3.07 14.75 -2.40
N ILE A 364 4.01 13.95 -2.91
CA ILE A 364 5.26 13.61 -2.23
C ILE A 364 6.07 14.89 -1.96
N ASP A 365 6.25 15.75 -2.97
CA ASP A 365 6.97 17.01 -2.85
C ASP A 365 6.33 17.92 -1.78
N ARG A 366 4.99 17.94 -1.68
CA ARG A 366 4.26 18.68 -0.64
C ARG A 366 4.57 18.15 0.77
N LEU A 367 4.54 16.83 0.98
CA LEU A 367 4.92 16.22 2.27
C LEU A 367 6.37 16.58 2.64
N CYS A 368 7.29 16.46 1.67
CA CYS A 368 8.68 16.81 1.85
C CYS A 368 8.88 18.29 2.20
N ALA A 369 8.16 19.17 1.53
CA ALA A 369 8.24 20.62 1.80
C ALA A 369 7.74 20.97 3.21
N VAL A 370 6.59 20.43 3.62
CA VAL A 370 6.03 20.67 4.97
C VAL A 370 6.99 20.16 6.04
N THR A 371 7.54 18.96 5.84
CA THR A 371 8.51 18.38 6.80
C THR A 371 9.79 19.23 6.91
N LYS A 372 10.34 19.68 5.78
CA LYS A 372 11.51 20.57 5.76
C LYS A 372 11.23 21.92 6.42
N LEU A 373 10.07 22.52 6.17
CA LEU A 373 9.67 23.79 6.81
C LEU A 373 9.57 23.64 8.33
N ALA A 374 9.14 22.47 8.83
CA ALA A 374 9.15 22.16 10.26
C ALA A 374 10.57 21.82 10.82
N GLY A 375 11.59 21.77 9.99
CA GLY A 375 12.96 21.40 10.38
C GLY A 375 13.21 19.90 10.48
N GLY A 376 12.40 19.10 9.82
CA GLY A 376 12.49 17.64 9.73
C GLY A 376 13.19 17.15 8.45
N SER A 377 13.25 15.83 8.31
CA SER A 377 13.78 15.10 7.15
C SER A 377 12.78 14.06 6.65
N ASN A 378 12.97 13.62 5.39
CA ASN A 378 12.13 12.57 4.80
C ASN A 378 12.97 11.55 4.04
N THR A 379 12.41 10.33 3.94
CA THR A 379 12.82 9.32 2.99
C THR A 379 11.61 8.85 2.21
N VAL A 380 11.79 8.54 0.93
CA VAL A 380 10.76 7.97 0.05
C VAL A 380 11.21 6.59 -0.37
N THR A 381 10.35 5.60 -0.18
CA THR A 381 10.65 4.19 -0.48
C THR A 381 9.48 3.54 -1.22
N GLY A 382 9.72 2.40 -1.86
CA GLY A 382 8.67 1.61 -2.50
C GLY A 382 7.92 2.39 -3.59
N ASP A 383 8.59 3.32 -4.29
CA ASP A 383 7.98 4.08 -5.38
C ASP A 383 7.76 3.18 -6.60
N TYR A 384 6.51 3.14 -7.09
CA TYR A 384 6.14 2.46 -8.32
C TYR A 384 5.11 3.27 -9.11
N PRO A 385 5.16 3.19 -10.48
CA PRO A 385 4.28 3.96 -11.34
C PRO A 385 2.85 3.41 -11.33
N GLY A 386 1.87 4.30 -11.58
CA GLY A 386 0.49 3.92 -11.84
C GLY A 386 0.27 3.50 -13.28
N TRP A 387 -0.79 2.75 -13.49
CA TRP A 387 -1.33 2.46 -14.82
C TRP A 387 -2.44 3.44 -15.14
N LYS A 388 -2.12 4.42 -15.99
CA LYS A 388 -3.08 5.47 -16.36
C LYS A 388 -4.15 4.94 -17.30
N TYR A 389 -5.42 5.31 -17.07
CA TYR A 389 -6.53 5.01 -17.98
C TYR A 389 -6.26 5.50 -19.40
N ARG A 390 -6.37 4.59 -20.38
CA ARG A 390 -6.24 4.89 -21.81
C ARG A 390 -7.63 5.06 -22.41
N LYS A 391 -7.96 6.28 -22.85
CA LYS A 391 -9.27 6.58 -23.45
C LYS A 391 -9.50 5.81 -24.75
N ASP A 392 -8.53 5.84 -25.65
CA ASP A 392 -8.56 5.16 -26.96
C ASP A 392 -7.82 3.82 -26.82
N SER A 393 -8.52 2.75 -26.51
CA SER A 393 -8.00 1.40 -26.36
C SER A 393 -8.69 0.45 -27.33
N PRO A 394 -8.07 0.19 -28.52
CA PRO A 394 -8.59 -0.79 -29.47
C PRO A 394 -8.70 -2.19 -28.86
N LEU A 395 -7.79 -2.58 -27.97
CA LEU A 395 -7.85 -3.87 -27.27
C LEU A 395 -9.11 -3.96 -26.41
N ARG A 396 -9.36 -2.97 -25.55
CA ARG A 396 -10.55 -2.94 -24.67
C ARG A 396 -11.84 -2.96 -25.50
N ASP A 397 -11.90 -2.18 -26.57
CA ASP A 397 -13.10 -2.08 -27.40
C ASP A 397 -13.38 -3.42 -28.10
N LYS A 398 -12.35 -4.10 -28.61
CA LYS A 398 -12.45 -5.46 -29.19
C LYS A 398 -12.88 -6.47 -28.13
N MET A 399 -12.28 -6.42 -26.94
CA MET A 399 -12.63 -7.28 -25.83
C MET A 399 -14.07 -7.08 -25.36
N ALA A 400 -14.54 -5.84 -25.24
CA ALA A 400 -15.92 -5.54 -24.83
C ALA A 400 -16.94 -6.00 -25.88
N ALA A 401 -16.65 -5.82 -27.17
CA ALA A 401 -17.51 -6.30 -28.26
C ALA A 401 -17.67 -7.83 -28.22
N LEU A 402 -16.56 -8.55 -28.06
CA LEU A 402 -16.58 -10.01 -27.91
C LEU A 402 -17.35 -10.46 -26.65
N TYR A 403 -17.12 -9.80 -25.52
CA TYR A 403 -17.82 -10.14 -24.27
C TYR A 403 -19.34 -10.00 -24.40
N ARG A 404 -19.78 -8.92 -25.08
CA ARG A 404 -21.19 -8.70 -25.40
C ARG A 404 -21.75 -9.79 -26.33
N GLU A 405 -20.98 -10.19 -27.36
CA GLU A 405 -21.35 -11.26 -28.28
C GLU A 405 -21.55 -12.59 -27.57
N MET A 406 -20.59 -12.97 -26.69
CA MET A 406 -20.59 -14.26 -26.01
C MET A 406 -21.61 -14.36 -24.86
N TYR A 407 -21.79 -13.27 -24.10
CA TYR A 407 -22.55 -13.31 -22.84
C TYR A 407 -23.82 -12.44 -22.85
N GLY A 408 -24.08 -11.67 -23.90
CA GLY A 408 -25.28 -10.83 -24.02
C GLY A 408 -25.36 -9.65 -23.05
N LYS A 409 -24.24 -9.31 -22.40
CA LYS A 409 -24.13 -8.21 -21.43
C LYS A 409 -22.83 -7.42 -21.64
N GLU A 410 -22.84 -6.14 -21.26
CA GLU A 410 -21.62 -5.33 -21.26
C GLU A 410 -20.71 -5.76 -20.12
N PRO A 411 -19.38 -5.83 -20.33
CA PRO A 411 -18.45 -5.89 -19.22
C PRO A 411 -18.43 -4.56 -18.46
N LYS A 412 -18.13 -4.58 -17.18
CA LYS A 412 -17.88 -3.36 -16.43
C LYS A 412 -16.43 -2.93 -16.64
N VAL A 413 -16.23 -1.69 -17.07
CA VAL A 413 -14.90 -1.09 -17.17
C VAL A 413 -14.64 -0.35 -15.88
N GLU A 414 -13.68 -0.83 -15.12
CA GLU A 414 -13.35 -0.31 -13.80
C GLU A 414 -11.85 -0.01 -13.68
N ALA A 415 -11.47 0.60 -12.57
CA ALA A 415 -10.11 0.83 -12.16
C ALA A 415 -9.99 0.67 -10.66
N ILE A 416 -8.82 0.29 -10.18
CA ILE A 416 -8.57 0.13 -8.76
C ILE A 416 -7.62 1.20 -8.23
N HIS A 417 -7.86 1.60 -6.98
CA HIS A 417 -6.96 2.53 -6.29
C HIS A 417 -5.92 1.76 -5.44
N ALA A 418 -5.40 0.67 -6.02
CA ALA A 418 -4.32 -0.19 -5.52
C ALA A 418 -3.28 -0.39 -6.63
N GLY A 419 -2.16 -1.04 -6.34
CA GLY A 419 -1.13 -1.34 -7.33
C GLY A 419 -1.48 -2.59 -8.15
N LEU A 420 -1.03 -2.63 -9.39
CA LEU A 420 -0.92 -3.82 -10.25
C LEU A 420 0.38 -3.70 -11.06
N GLU A 421 0.96 -4.81 -11.44
CA GLU A 421 2.16 -4.85 -12.29
C GLU A 421 1.97 -4.15 -13.64
N CYS A 422 0.73 -4.02 -14.10
CA CYS A 422 0.37 -3.27 -15.31
C CYS A 422 0.94 -1.84 -15.31
N GLY A 423 1.09 -1.18 -14.16
CA GLY A 423 1.72 0.13 -14.04
C GLY A 423 3.21 0.09 -14.36
N ILE A 424 3.93 -0.88 -13.79
CA ILE A 424 5.36 -1.05 -14.00
C ILE A 424 5.64 -1.48 -15.43
N LEU A 425 4.93 -2.49 -15.94
CA LEU A 425 5.09 -3.00 -17.29
C LEU A 425 4.73 -1.92 -18.34
N GLY A 426 3.68 -1.13 -18.08
CA GLY A 426 3.28 0.00 -18.92
C GLY A 426 4.31 1.13 -18.96
N SER A 427 5.17 1.26 -17.95
CA SER A 427 6.29 2.20 -17.97
C SER A 427 7.48 1.71 -18.82
N LYS A 428 7.56 0.39 -19.09
CA LYS A 428 8.64 -0.26 -19.84
C LYS A 428 8.28 -0.57 -21.29
N ILE A 429 7.01 -0.84 -21.58
CA ILE A 429 6.53 -1.18 -22.93
C ILE A 429 5.90 0.07 -23.56
N GLN A 430 6.50 0.54 -24.65
CA GLN A 430 6.02 1.74 -25.34
C GLN A 430 4.59 1.53 -25.89
N ASP A 431 3.72 2.51 -25.67
CA ASP A 431 2.33 2.53 -26.17
C ASP A 431 1.50 1.31 -25.77
N LEU A 432 1.79 0.69 -24.64
CA LEU A 432 1.07 -0.47 -24.13
C LEU A 432 -0.43 -0.21 -24.08
N ASP A 433 -1.22 -1.06 -24.74
CA ASP A 433 -2.67 -1.18 -24.59
C ASP A 433 -2.96 -2.40 -23.72
N CYS A 434 -3.45 -2.19 -22.52
CA CYS A 434 -3.60 -3.22 -21.52
C CYS A 434 -5.00 -3.25 -20.94
N VAL A 435 -5.50 -4.46 -20.68
CA VAL A 435 -6.73 -4.74 -19.94
C VAL A 435 -6.45 -5.90 -19.00
N SER A 436 -6.86 -5.79 -17.73
CA SER A 436 -6.82 -6.89 -16.77
C SER A 436 -8.19 -7.54 -16.66
N ILE A 437 -8.22 -8.87 -16.67
CA ILE A 437 -9.39 -9.72 -16.51
C ILE A 437 -9.03 -10.91 -15.63
N GLY A 438 -10.03 -11.57 -15.09
CA GLY A 438 -9.84 -12.82 -14.34
C GLY A 438 -11.16 -13.50 -13.98
N PRO A 439 -11.10 -14.71 -13.43
CA PRO A 439 -12.26 -15.43 -12.93
C PRO A 439 -12.68 -14.96 -11.54
N ASP A 440 -13.86 -15.37 -11.10
CA ASP A 440 -14.34 -15.08 -9.76
C ASP A 440 -13.50 -15.80 -8.71
N MET A 441 -12.81 -15.03 -7.88
CA MET A 441 -12.11 -15.45 -6.68
C MET A 441 -12.74 -14.83 -5.44
N SER A 442 -12.54 -15.41 -4.28
CA SER A 442 -13.05 -14.89 -3.01
C SER A 442 -12.07 -15.15 -1.89
N ALA A 443 -12.03 -14.20 -0.94
CA ALA A 443 -11.20 -14.28 0.26
C ALA A 443 -9.72 -14.54 -0.04
N ILE A 444 -9.21 -13.97 -1.15
CA ILE A 444 -7.79 -14.01 -1.50
C ILE A 444 -6.92 -13.60 -0.30
N HIS A 445 -5.66 -14.04 -0.26
CA HIS A 445 -4.72 -13.77 0.83
C HIS A 445 -5.17 -14.29 2.21
N THR A 446 -6.12 -15.24 2.24
CA THR A 446 -6.58 -15.88 3.48
C THR A 446 -6.65 -17.41 3.33
N THR A 447 -6.80 -18.10 4.46
CA THR A 447 -7.02 -19.57 4.47
C THR A 447 -8.42 -19.99 4.02
N GLU A 448 -9.27 -19.05 3.62
CA GLU A 448 -10.62 -19.29 3.09
C GLU A 448 -10.70 -18.95 1.58
N GLU A 449 -9.57 -18.75 0.95
CA GLU A 449 -9.46 -18.47 -0.48
C GLU A 449 -10.14 -19.52 -1.33
N THR A 450 -10.91 -19.08 -2.33
CA THR A 450 -11.59 -19.98 -3.27
C THR A 450 -11.60 -19.41 -4.68
N LEU A 451 -11.49 -20.30 -5.68
CA LEU A 451 -11.59 -20.01 -7.10
C LEU A 451 -12.82 -20.72 -7.68
N SER A 452 -13.68 -20.00 -8.44
CA SER A 452 -14.86 -20.56 -9.10
C SER A 452 -14.50 -21.36 -10.35
N ILE A 453 -14.88 -22.65 -10.38
CA ILE A 453 -14.63 -23.53 -11.53
C ILE A 453 -15.38 -23.05 -12.76
N SER A 454 -16.66 -22.73 -12.61
CA SER A 454 -17.52 -22.31 -13.73
C SER A 454 -17.05 -20.97 -14.31
N SER A 455 -16.62 -20.04 -13.47
CA SER A 455 -16.08 -18.74 -13.91
C SER A 455 -14.73 -18.94 -14.61
N THR A 456 -13.84 -19.77 -14.04
CA THR A 456 -12.56 -20.14 -14.68
C THR A 456 -12.78 -20.67 -16.11
N ASN A 457 -13.76 -21.55 -16.30
CA ASN A 457 -14.08 -22.08 -17.63
C ASN A 457 -14.57 -20.99 -18.59
N ARG A 458 -15.46 -20.10 -18.13
CA ARG A 458 -15.97 -19.01 -19.00
C ARG A 458 -14.88 -18.02 -19.38
N VAL A 459 -13.98 -17.67 -18.44
CA VAL A 459 -12.85 -16.79 -18.73
C VAL A 459 -11.86 -17.46 -19.70
N TRP A 460 -11.63 -18.78 -19.56
CA TRP A 460 -10.84 -19.56 -20.51
C TRP A 460 -11.45 -19.53 -21.93
N GLU A 461 -12.75 -19.84 -22.07
CA GLU A 461 -13.44 -19.81 -23.36
C GLU A 461 -13.38 -18.39 -23.98
N TYR A 462 -13.55 -17.37 -23.16
CA TYR A 462 -13.44 -15.98 -23.60
C TYR A 462 -12.02 -15.63 -24.08
N LEU A 463 -10.98 -16.02 -23.33
CA LEU A 463 -9.58 -15.79 -23.67
C LEU A 463 -9.23 -16.50 -25.01
N VAL A 464 -9.59 -17.77 -25.15
CA VAL A 464 -9.36 -18.52 -26.38
C VAL A 464 -10.07 -17.84 -27.56
N ARG A 465 -11.33 -17.49 -27.40
CA ARG A 465 -12.08 -16.83 -28.47
C ARG A 465 -11.51 -15.46 -28.84
N LEU A 466 -10.99 -14.71 -27.86
CA LEU A 466 -10.33 -13.42 -28.10
C LEU A 466 -9.04 -13.58 -28.92
N LEU A 467 -8.27 -14.62 -28.68
CA LEU A 467 -7.03 -14.91 -29.42
C LEU A 467 -7.32 -15.37 -30.86
N GLU A 468 -8.47 -16.02 -31.10
CA GLU A 468 -8.90 -16.45 -32.44
C GLU A 468 -9.46 -15.33 -33.32
N LEU A 469 -9.71 -14.15 -32.75
CA LEU A 469 -10.17 -12.98 -33.53
C LEU A 469 -8.99 -12.28 -34.21
N HIS A 470 -9.10 -11.98 -35.51
CA HIS A 470 -8.14 -11.17 -36.26
C HIS A 470 -8.22 -9.68 -35.96
#